data_2d8529b3e0a1294dbeb2c4896a4ca27e
#
_entry.id   2d8529b3e0a1294dbeb2c4896a4ca27e
#
_cell.length_a   1.000
_cell.length_b   1.000
_cell.length_c   1.000
_cell.angle_alpha   90.00
_cell.angle_beta   90.00
_cell.angle_gamma   90.00
#
_symmetry.space_group_name_H-M   'P 1'
#
loop_
_entity.id
_entity.type
_entity.pdbx_description
1 polymer ?
#
loop_
_entity_poly.entity_id
_entity_poly.type
_entity_poly.pdbx_seq_one_letter_code
_entity_poly.pdbx_strand_id
1 'polypeptide(L)'
;MQRVSEGKWQFVYGTTLIAIVRTEKVFFGMHIGDGKCVCFDSKGKPSQPIPWDDDCFQNRTTSLCDGDALTRFRFVYQTKKLPVEMFIASDGVDDTYATDKRLYTFYDALRKTFRSNPETAVKDLQEFLPKMSAKGSKDDISIAGIIM
;
A
#
# COMPACT_ATOMS: atom_id res chain seq x y z
N MET A 1 24.95 -11.61 -9.07
CA MET A 1 26.30 -11.08 -8.86
C MET A 1 26.85 -10.31 -10.08
N GLN A 2 26.53 -10.68 -11.31
CA GLN A 2 27.08 -10.02 -12.52
C GLN A 2 26.71 -8.51 -12.62
N ARG A 3 25.49 -8.10 -12.25
CA ARG A 3 25.04 -6.69 -12.29
C ARG A 3 25.80 -5.77 -11.32
N VAL A 4 26.30 -6.28 -10.20
CA VAL A 4 27.10 -5.52 -9.24
C VAL A 4 28.48 -5.23 -9.81
N SER A 5 29.09 -6.16 -10.54
CA SER A 5 30.39 -5.98 -11.19
C SER A 5 30.36 -4.97 -12.34
N GLU A 6 29.19 -4.71 -12.93
CA GLU A 6 28.98 -3.73 -14.02
C GLU A 6 28.67 -2.31 -13.51
N GLY A 7 28.75 -2.06 -12.20
CA GLY A 7 28.44 -0.75 -11.60
C GLY A 7 26.93 -0.44 -11.52
N LYS A 8 26.08 -1.43 -11.80
CA LYS A 8 24.59 -1.30 -11.74
C LYS A 8 24.03 -1.80 -10.41
N TRP A 9 24.75 -1.57 -9.33
CA TRP A 9 24.39 -2.04 -7.99
C TRP A 9 23.01 -1.56 -7.53
N GLN A 10 22.59 -0.34 -7.92
CA GLN A 10 21.29 0.22 -7.59
C GLN A 10 20.11 -0.67 -8.06
N PHE A 11 20.25 -1.37 -9.18
CA PHE A 11 19.21 -2.27 -9.69
C PHE A 11 19.13 -3.61 -8.94
N VAL A 12 20.09 -3.90 -8.09
CA VAL A 12 20.10 -5.10 -7.23
C VAL A 12 19.31 -4.83 -5.94
N TYR A 13 19.24 -3.56 -5.53
CA TYR A 13 18.61 -3.12 -4.29
C TYR A 13 17.38 -2.22 -4.55
N GLY A 14 16.70 -2.47 -5.67
CA GLY A 14 15.47 -1.75 -6.00
C GLY A 14 14.44 -1.84 -4.87
N THR A 15 13.73 -0.74 -4.62
CA THR A 15 12.66 -0.68 -3.63
C THR A 15 11.55 0.27 -4.08
N THR A 16 10.34 -0.03 -3.66
CA THR A 16 9.17 0.83 -3.78
C THR A 16 9.01 1.68 -2.52
N LEU A 17 8.20 2.71 -2.58
CA LEU A 17 7.89 3.55 -1.43
C LEU A 17 6.44 4.00 -1.45
N ILE A 18 5.73 3.80 -0.35
CA ILE A 18 4.48 4.50 -0.05
C ILE A 18 4.67 5.26 1.25
N ALA A 19 4.37 6.55 1.25
CA ALA A 19 4.38 7.36 2.46
C ALA A 19 3.10 8.19 2.55
N ILE A 20 2.52 8.27 3.74
CA ILE A 20 1.33 9.08 4.02
C ILE A 20 1.54 9.93 5.26
N VAL A 21 1.00 11.13 5.22
CA VAL A 21 0.94 12.04 6.37
C VAL A 21 -0.50 12.52 6.54
N ARG A 22 -1.03 12.41 7.76
CA ARG A 22 -2.36 12.88 8.11
C ARG A 22 -2.29 13.79 9.34
N THR A 23 -2.68 15.03 9.15
CA THR A 23 -2.85 16.02 10.22
C THR A 23 -4.33 16.44 10.30
N GLU A 24 -4.72 17.23 11.28
CA GLU A 24 -6.10 17.75 11.36
C GLU A 24 -6.54 18.50 10.10
N LYS A 25 -5.62 19.11 9.36
CA LYS A 25 -5.91 20.02 8.23
C LYS A 25 -5.52 19.45 6.88
N VAL A 26 -4.66 18.44 6.84
CA VAL A 26 -4.03 17.97 5.61
C VAL A 26 -3.93 16.45 5.59
N PHE A 27 -4.20 15.87 4.43
CA PHE A 27 -3.74 14.56 4.04
C PHE A 27 -2.81 14.69 2.84
N PHE A 28 -1.63 14.14 2.97
CA PHE A 28 -0.63 14.03 1.90
C PHE A 28 -0.22 12.58 1.75
N GLY A 29 -0.08 12.12 0.51
CA GLY A 29 0.47 10.82 0.19
C GLY A 29 1.40 10.91 -1.01
N MET A 30 2.45 10.08 -1.00
CA MET A 30 3.37 9.89 -2.12
C MET A 30 3.65 8.42 -2.33
N HIS A 31 3.85 8.03 -3.58
CA HIS A 31 4.05 6.64 -3.96
C HIS A 31 4.92 6.51 -5.21
N ILE A 32 5.83 5.55 -5.21
CA ILE A 32 6.49 4.95 -6.37
C ILE A 32 6.49 3.44 -6.17
N GLY A 33 6.06 2.70 -7.18
CA GLY A 33 5.88 1.24 -7.12
C GLY A 33 4.43 0.82 -7.31
N ASP A 34 4.10 -0.41 -6.96
CA ASP A 34 2.86 -1.14 -7.23
C ASP A 34 2.03 -1.49 -5.99
N GLY A 35 2.49 -1.17 -4.80
CA GLY A 35 1.68 -1.27 -3.59
C GLY A 35 0.44 -0.36 -3.62
N LYS A 36 -0.42 -0.42 -2.60
CA LYS A 36 -1.68 0.36 -2.57
C LYS A 36 -1.87 1.15 -1.29
N CYS A 37 -2.51 2.31 -1.46
CA CYS A 37 -3.01 3.13 -0.37
C CYS A 37 -4.55 3.13 -0.42
N VAL A 38 -5.20 2.55 0.59
CA VAL A 38 -6.66 2.52 0.72
C VAL A 38 -7.07 3.39 1.90
N CYS A 39 -7.95 4.35 1.63
CA CYS A 39 -8.45 5.30 2.62
C CYS A 39 -9.97 5.17 2.77
N PHE A 40 -10.47 5.47 3.97
CA PHE A 40 -11.91 5.54 4.26
C PHE A 40 -12.27 6.93 4.77
N ASP A 41 -13.38 7.45 4.27
CA ASP A 41 -13.98 8.68 4.78
C ASP A 41 -14.78 8.43 6.08
N SER A 42 -15.30 9.50 6.69
CA SER A 42 -16.10 9.43 7.93
C SER A 42 -17.41 8.63 7.79
N LYS A 43 -17.84 8.33 6.58
CA LYS A 43 -19.01 7.47 6.28
C LYS A 43 -18.61 6.02 5.99
N GLY A 44 -17.31 5.70 6.05
CA GLY A 44 -16.78 4.38 5.74
C GLY A 44 -16.72 4.06 4.25
N LYS A 45 -16.76 5.07 3.38
CA LYS A 45 -16.60 4.88 1.93
C LYS A 45 -15.12 4.72 1.59
N PRO A 46 -14.71 3.61 0.93
CA PRO A 46 -13.34 3.38 0.53
C PRO A 46 -12.94 4.22 -0.70
N SER A 47 -11.66 4.52 -0.80
CA SER A 47 -11.03 5.15 -1.96
C SER A 47 -9.54 4.81 -2.04
N GLN A 48 -8.97 4.89 -3.23
CA GLN A 48 -7.52 4.86 -3.48
C GLN A 48 -7.11 6.28 -3.93
N PRO A 49 -6.68 7.15 -3.01
CA PRO A 49 -6.49 8.57 -3.31
C PRO A 49 -5.21 8.87 -4.11
N ILE A 50 -4.20 8.00 -4.05
CA ILE A 50 -2.98 8.14 -4.87
C ILE A 50 -3.26 7.52 -6.23
N PRO A 51 -3.02 8.23 -7.36
CA PRO A 51 -3.23 7.68 -8.70
C PRO A 51 -2.45 6.38 -8.93
N TRP A 52 -3.02 5.49 -9.72
CA TRP A 52 -2.31 4.27 -10.15
C TRP A 52 -1.15 4.64 -11.09
N ASP A 53 -0.16 3.78 -11.16
CA ASP A 53 0.96 3.89 -12.08
C ASP A 53 0.77 2.89 -13.24
N ASP A 54 0.46 3.40 -14.43
CA ASP A 54 0.22 2.56 -15.61
C ASP A 54 1.50 1.84 -16.09
N ASP A 55 2.68 2.28 -15.62
CA ASP A 55 3.96 1.61 -15.88
C ASP A 55 4.14 0.37 -14.99
N CYS A 56 3.38 0.24 -13.92
CA CYS A 56 3.31 -0.97 -13.10
C CYS A 56 2.33 -1.97 -13.72
N PHE A 57 2.85 -2.90 -14.51
CA PHE A 57 2.04 -3.90 -15.20
C PHE A 57 2.73 -5.27 -15.19
N GLN A 58 1.99 -6.31 -14.82
CA GLN A 58 2.53 -7.68 -14.63
C GLN A 58 3.70 -7.68 -13.63
N ASN A 59 4.88 -8.16 -14.04
CA ASN A 59 6.07 -8.22 -13.20
C ASN A 59 6.98 -6.97 -13.34
N ARG A 60 6.42 -5.85 -13.82
CA ARG A 60 7.14 -4.56 -13.87
C ARG A 60 6.59 -3.66 -12.80
N THR A 61 7.51 -3.13 -11.98
CA THR A 61 7.20 -2.08 -11.02
C THR A 61 8.19 -0.92 -11.18
N THR A 62 7.76 0.28 -10.85
CA THR A 62 8.64 1.44 -10.75
C THR A 62 9.35 1.42 -9.40
N SER A 63 10.60 1.89 -9.37
CA SER A 63 11.47 1.78 -8.21
C SER A 63 12.24 3.07 -7.93
N LEU A 64 12.58 3.30 -6.66
CA LEU A 64 13.50 4.38 -6.26
C LEU A 64 14.87 4.29 -6.94
N CYS A 65 15.23 3.12 -7.48
CA CYS A 65 16.49 2.88 -8.19
C CYS A 65 16.42 3.15 -9.68
N ASP A 66 15.25 3.52 -10.21
CA ASP A 66 15.10 3.90 -11.61
C ASP A 66 15.80 5.24 -11.87
N GLY A 67 16.45 5.38 -13.03
CA GLY A 67 17.15 6.61 -13.38
C GLY A 67 16.25 7.84 -13.47
N ASP A 68 14.94 7.64 -13.69
CA ASP A 68 13.89 8.65 -13.78
C ASP A 68 12.91 8.60 -12.60
N ALA A 69 13.27 7.96 -11.48
CA ALA A 69 12.42 7.75 -10.31
C ALA A 69 11.69 9.03 -9.84
N LEU A 70 12.37 10.19 -9.86
CA LEU A 70 11.77 11.46 -9.42
C LEU A 70 10.54 11.86 -10.27
N THR A 71 10.50 11.49 -11.53
CA THR A 71 9.38 11.80 -12.44
C THR A 71 8.24 10.80 -12.32
N ARG A 72 8.48 9.66 -11.67
CA ARG A 72 7.51 8.56 -11.50
C ARG A 72 6.75 8.61 -10.18
N PHE A 73 7.14 9.50 -9.28
CA PHE A 73 6.37 9.68 -8.04
C PHE A 73 4.98 10.22 -8.32
N ARG A 74 4.00 9.62 -7.70
CA ARG A 74 2.60 10.02 -7.70
C ARG A 74 2.24 10.59 -6.35
N PHE A 75 1.41 11.62 -6.35
CA PHE A 75 1.10 12.39 -5.16
C PHE A 75 -0.39 12.59 -5.01
N VAL A 76 -0.83 12.70 -3.77
CA VAL A 76 -2.13 13.24 -3.38
C VAL A 76 -1.95 14.29 -2.32
N TYR A 77 -2.70 15.39 -2.43
CA TYR A 77 -2.78 16.44 -1.43
C TYR A 77 -4.23 16.87 -1.25
N GLN A 78 -4.72 16.80 -0.03
CA GLN A 78 -6.12 17.11 0.30
C GLN A 78 -6.18 17.97 1.58
N THR A 79 -7.05 18.99 1.55
CA THR A 79 -7.38 19.85 2.70
C THR A 79 -8.86 19.79 3.06
N LYS A 80 -9.65 19.06 2.27
CA LYS A 80 -11.09 18.86 2.48
C LYS A 80 -11.41 17.38 2.36
N LYS A 81 -12.46 16.94 3.07
CA LYS A 81 -12.91 15.53 3.08
C LYS A 81 -11.76 14.57 3.39
N LEU A 82 -11.04 14.91 4.44
CA LEU A 82 -9.86 14.17 4.84
C LEU A 82 -10.23 12.74 5.26
N PRO A 83 -9.42 11.73 4.90
CA PRO A 83 -9.66 10.36 5.34
C PRO A 83 -9.51 10.25 6.87
N VAL A 84 -10.28 9.35 7.47
CA VAL A 84 -10.24 9.05 8.91
C VAL A 84 -9.56 7.72 9.21
N GLU A 85 -9.47 6.85 8.23
CA GLU A 85 -8.74 5.58 8.30
C GLU A 85 -7.96 5.40 7.00
N MET A 86 -6.70 5.01 7.13
CA MET A 86 -5.79 4.87 6.00
C MET A 86 -4.94 3.63 6.20
N PHE A 87 -4.78 2.86 5.12
CA PHE A 87 -3.92 1.69 5.08
C PHE A 87 -2.99 1.81 3.88
N ILE A 88 -1.74 1.44 4.08
CA ILE A 88 -0.76 1.24 3.01
C ILE A 88 -0.27 -0.20 3.06
N ALA A 89 -0.06 -0.80 1.92
CA ALA A 89 0.38 -2.19 1.84
C ALA A 89 1.29 -2.44 0.64
N SER A 90 2.12 -3.49 0.75
CA SER A 90 2.81 -4.05 -0.40
C SER A 90 1.82 -4.69 -1.38
N ASP A 91 2.25 -4.91 -2.61
CA ASP A 91 1.48 -5.54 -3.70
C ASP A 91 0.95 -6.93 -3.34
N GLY A 92 1.66 -7.71 -2.52
CA GLY A 92 1.21 -9.02 -2.06
C GLY A 92 -0.18 -9.03 -1.41
N VAL A 93 -0.68 -7.87 -0.92
CA VAL A 93 -2.07 -7.76 -0.44
C VAL A 93 -3.04 -7.71 -1.61
N ASP A 94 -2.84 -6.80 -2.55
CA ASP A 94 -3.83 -6.59 -3.61
C ASP A 94 -3.79 -7.68 -4.68
N ASP A 95 -2.65 -8.26 -4.95
CA ASP A 95 -2.50 -9.42 -5.82
C ASP A 95 -3.27 -10.66 -5.32
N THR A 96 -3.58 -10.71 -4.03
CA THR A 96 -4.46 -11.74 -3.46
C THR A 96 -5.92 -11.55 -3.89
N TYR A 97 -6.32 -10.34 -4.28
CA TYR A 97 -7.72 -10.01 -4.57
C TYR A 97 -7.95 -9.70 -6.04
N ALA A 98 -8.83 -10.46 -6.69
CA ALA A 98 -9.14 -10.31 -8.12
C ALA A 98 -9.84 -8.98 -8.48
N THR A 99 -10.35 -8.22 -7.49
CA THR A 99 -11.09 -6.98 -7.72
C THR A 99 -10.96 -6.01 -6.54
N ASP A 100 -10.99 -4.72 -6.83
CA ASP A 100 -11.01 -3.66 -5.81
C ASP A 100 -12.15 -3.84 -4.80
N LYS A 101 -13.30 -4.35 -5.22
CA LYS A 101 -14.42 -4.62 -4.30
C LYS A 101 -14.04 -5.62 -3.21
N ARG A 102 -13.32 -6.69 -3.54
CA ARG A 102 -12.84 -7.67 -2.56
C ARG A 102 -11.74 -7.09 -1.68
N LEU A 103 -10.83 -6.34 -2.26
CA LEU A 103 -9.79 -5.62 -1.54
C LEU A 103 -10.41 -4.65 -0.52
N TYR A 104 -11.39 -3.84 -0.93
CA TYR A 104 -12.10 -2.93 -0.02
C TYR A 104 -12.87 -3.67 1.08
N THR A 105 -13.44 -4.84 0.78
CA THR A 105 -14.10 -5.66 1.81
C THR A 105 -13.12 -6.14 2.87
N PHE A 106 -11.91 -6.53 2.47
CA PHE A 106 -10.85 -6.90 3.40
C PHE A 106 -10.46 -5.72 4.32
N TYR A 107 -10.18 -4.55 3.75
CA TYR A 107 -9.81 -3.37 4.55
C TYR A 107 -10.98 -2.86 5.42
N ASP A 108 -12.23 -3.00 4.96
CA ASP A 108 -13.41 -2.66 5.76
C ASP A 108 -13.56 -3.59 6.98
N ALA A 109 -13.31 -4.88 6.82
CA ALA A 109 -13.27 -5.81 7.95
C ALA A 109 -12.13 -5.46 8.91
N LEU A 110 -10.93 -5.20 8.37
CA LEU A 110 -9.75 -4.87 9.15
C LEU A 110 -9.96 -3.62 10.02
N ARG A 111 -10.42 -2.51 9.44
CA ARG A 111 -10.69 -1.28 10.20
C ARG A 111 -11.73 -1.48 11.31
N LYS A 112 -12.78 -2.27 11.06
CA LYS A 112 -13.81 -2.59 12.06
C LYS A 112 -13.23 -3.37 13.24
N THR A 113 -12.38 -4.35 12.97
CA THR A 113 -11.70 -5.13 14.02
C THR A 113 -10.77 -4.24 14.84
N PHE A 114 -9.99 -3.39 14.19
CA PHE A 114 -9.11 -2.44 14.88
C PHE A 114 -9.87 -1.44 15.76
N ARG A 115 -11.03 -0.97 15.32
CA ARG A 115 -11.89 -0.08 16.11
C ARG A 115 -12.48 -0.77 17.33
N SER A 116 -12.80 -2.05 17.24
CA SER A 116 -13.39 -2.79 18.35
C SER A 116 -12.35 -3.30 19.35
N ASN A 117 -11.23 -3.84 18.88
CA ASN A 117 -10.14 -4.35 19.71
C ASN A 117 -8.81 -4.37 18.94
N PRO A 118 -7.96 -3.33 19.12
CA PRO A 118 -6.68 -3.22 18.41
C PRO A 118 -5.73 -4.39 18.67
N GLU A 119 -5.65 -4.88 19.91
CA GLU A 119 -4.74 -5.97 20.25
C GLU A 119 -5.13 -7.29 19.58
N THR A 120 -6.43 -7.58 19.56
CA THR A 120 -6.96 -8.75 18.85
C THR A 120 -6.72 -8.60 17.34
N ALA A 121 -6.95 -7.42 16.80
CA ALA A 121 -6.74 -7.16 15.38
C ALA A 121 -5.28 -7.42 14.95
N VAL A 122 -4.30 -7.02 15.75
CA VAL A 122 -2.88 -7.30 15.48
C VAL A 122 -2.61 -8.80 15.47
N LYS A 123 -3.10 -9.54 16.49
CA LYS A 123 -2.92 -11.00 16.56
C LYS A 123 -3.55 -11.72 15.37
N ASP A 124 -4.80 -11.35 15.05
CA ASP A 124 -5.52 -11.93 13.93
C ASP A 124 -4.78 -11.67 12.59
N LEU A 125 -4.23 -10.48 12.40
CA LEU A 125 -3.40 -10.18 11.23
C LEU A 125 -2.13 -11.02 11.18
N GLN A 126 -1.39 -11.14 12.29
CA GLN A 126 -0.16 -11.92 12.34
C GLN A 126 -0.40 -13.38 11.95
N GLU A 127 -1.58 -13.94 12.31
CA GLU A 127 -1.97 -15.29 11.91
C GLU A 127 -2.55 -15.38 10.48
N PHE A 128 -3.21 -14.33 10.04
CA PHE A 128 -3.92 -14.31 8.76
C PHE A 128 -3.00 -14.02 7.58
N LEU A 129 -2.09 -13.04 7.69
CA LEU A 129 -1.26 -12.60 6.57
C LEU A 129 -0.38 -13.72 5.97
N PRO A 130 0.29 -14.59 6.76
CA PRO A 130 1.03 -15.71 6.18
C PRO A 130 0.14 -16.70 5.43
N LYS A 131 -1.08 -16.92 5.90
CA LYS A 131 -2.05 -17.80 5.25
C LYS A 131 -2.58 -17.19 3.96
N MET A 132 -2.76 -15.86 3.95
CA MET A 132 -3.19 -15.07 2.79
C MET A 132 -2.12 -15.11 1.70
N SER A 133 -0.85 -14.84 2.04
CA SER A 133 0.28 -14.97 1.12
C SER A 133 0.35 -16.37 0.52
N ALA A 134 0.40 -17.41 1.33
CA ALA A 134 0.56 -18.79 0.87
C ALA A 134 -0.56 -19.28 -0.07
N LYS A 135 -1.78 -18.78 0.08
CA LYS A 135 -2.95 -19.18 -0.72
C LYS A 135 -3.24 -18.22 -1.88
N GLY A 136 -2.78 -16.97 -1.78
CA GLY A 136 -3.04 -15.89 -2.74
C GLY A 136 -1.83 -15.56 -3.60
N SER A 137 -1.25 -14.39 -3.36
CA SER A 137 -0.15 -13.82 -4.15
C SER A 137 1.14 -14.65 -4.14
N LYS A 138 1.39 -15.40 -3.07
CA LYS A 138 2.66 -16.09 -2.78
C LYS A 138 3.85 -15.13 -2.61
N ASP A 139 3.55 -13.88 -2.31
CA ASP A 139 4.51 -12.81 -2.11
C ASP A 139 4.53 -12.34 -0.66
N ASP A 140 5.54 -11.56 -0.31
CA ASP A 140 5.65 -10.96 1.02
C ASP A 140 4.57 -9.89 1.22
N ILE A 141 3.96 -9.91 2.40
CA ILE A 141 2.87 -9.01 2.75
C ILE A 141 3.26 -8.12 3.91
N SER A 142 3.15 -6.81 3.67
CA SER A 142 3.28 -5.79 4.72
C SER A 142 2.09 -4.85 4.69
N ILE A 143 1.54 -4.55 5.86
CA ILE A 143 0.44 -3.58 6.03
C ILE A 143 0.79 -2.61 7.15
N ALA A 144 0.58 -1.33 6.93
CA ALA A 144 0.57 -0.32 7.97
C ALA A 144 -0.71 0.52 7.88
N GLY A 145 -1.19 1.05 9.01
CA GLY A 145 -2.43 1.81 9.03
C GLY A 145 -2.48 2.90 10.11
N ILE A 146 -3.32 3.90 9.85
CA ILE A 146 -3.69 4.96 10.79
C ILE A 146 -5.21 4.94 10.93
N ILE A 147 -5.70 4.84 12.16
CA ILE A 147 -7.11 4.89 12.51
C ILE A 147 -7.31 6.05 13.49
N MET A 148 -8.21 6.99 13.16
CA MET A 148 -8.47 8.20 13.94
C MET A 148 -9.83 8.16 14.62
#